data_2ab3a30de8571b966cc0b6ba9e2382e6
#
_entry.id   2ab3a30de8571b966cc0b6ba9e2382e6
#
_cell.length_a   1.000
_cell.length_b   1.000
_cell.length_c   1.000
_cell.angle_alpha   90.00
_cell.angle_beta   90.00
_cell.angle_gamma   90.00
#
_symmetry.space_group_name_H-M   'P 1'
#
loop_
_entity.id
_entity.type
_entity.pdbx_description
1 polymer ?
#
loop_
_entity_poly.entity_id
_entity_poly.type
_entity_poly.pdbx_seq_one_letter_code
_entity_poly.pdbx_strand_id
1 'polypeptide(L)'
;MPSDAPDFWLYGYGSLIWKPPPHFDRKVPGWVTGYVRRFWQASQDHRGTPEAPGRVVTLIQRSYWDSLPDDHDDAPDKVWGVAYRITPDRVAQVKDYLDIREINGYSIHYTPFHPADGSPPISTLVYIGTPDNDQFVGPQDPDQLARHILACRGPSGLNKDYLFNLEAALRDLGPGSGDLHVCDLAGRVRLLERHPPPSADDDVRDP
;
A
#
# COMPACT_ATOMS: atom_id res chain seq x y z
N MET A 1 37.13 -6.02 -6.97
CA MET A 1 36.59 -7.30 -6.49
C MET A 1 35.08 -7.12 -6.38
N PRO A 2 34.24 -7.95 -7.04
CA PRO A 2 32.83 -7.94 -6.76
C PRO A 2 32.65 -8.30 -5.27
N SER A 3 31.81 -7.55 -4.58
CA SER A 3 31.47 -7.82 -3.17
C SER A 3 30.74 -9.18 -3.11
N ASP A 4 31.24 -10.11 -2.31
CA ASP A 4 30.60 -11.42 -2.03
C ASP A 4 29.33 -11.27 -1.14
N ALA A 5 28.92 -10.04 -0.85
CA ALA A 5 27.69 -9.80 -0.09
C ALA A 5 26.48 -10.08 -0.96
N PRO A 6 25.46 -10.80 -0.46
CA PRO A 6 24.25 -11.07 -1.20
C PRO A 6 23.56 -9.73 -1.57
N ASP A 7 22.99 -9.68 -2.78
CA ASP A 7 22.22 -8.52 -3.25
C ASP A 7 21.09 -8.18 -2.27
N PHE A 8 20.97 -6.90 -1.91
CA PHE A 8 19.88 -6.42 -1.08
C PHE A 8 18.73 -5.92 -1.95
N TRP A 9 17.58 -6.59 -1.81
CA TRP A 9 16.38 -6.26 -2.54
C TRP A 9 15.26 -5.81 -1.60
N LEU A 10 14.59 -4.72 -1.96
CA LEU A 10 13.45 -4.15 -1.26
C LEU A 10 12.18 -4.32 -2.10
N TYR A 11 11.12 -4.88 -1.53
CA TYR A 11 9.82 -4.98 -2.19
C TYR A 11 8.88 -3.85 -1.76
N GLY A 12 8.36 -3.13 -2.75
CA GLY A 12 7.36 -2.09 -2.60
C GLY A 12 6.00 -2.53 -3.16
N TYR A 13 4.97 -2.53 -2.31
CA TYR A 13 3.59 -2.87 -2.65
C TYR A 13 2.62 -1.68 -2.50
N GLY A 14 3.09 -0.55 -2.03
CA GLY A 14 2.35 0.70 -1.83
C GLY A 14 3.06 1.87 -2.49
N SER A 15 3.26 2.96 -1.75
CA SER A 15 3.84 4.20 -2.28
C SER A 15 5.23 4.04 -2.90
N LEU A 16 6.00 3.03 -2.51
CA LEU A 16 7.30 2.75 -3.12
C LEU A 16 7.21 2.41 -4.62
N ILE A 17 6.03 2.01 -5.14
CA ILE A 17 5.87 1.74 -6.56
C ILE A 17 6.09 3.01 -7.40
N TRP A 18 5.55 4.17 -6.95
CA TRP A 18 5.67 5.46 -7.66
C TRP A 18 6.62 6.45 -6.99
N LYS A 19 7.03 6.18 -5.75
CA LYS A 19 8.07 6.92 -5.01
C LYS A 19 9.18 5.95 -4.63
N PRO A 20 10.07 5.60 -5.56
CA PRO A 20 11.08 4.59 -5.33
C PRO A 20 12.05 5.00 -4.20
N PRO A 21 12.71 4.05 -3.53
CA PRO A 21 13.75 4.33 -2.58
C PRO A 21 14.94 5.00 -3.26
N PRO A 22 15.80 5.75 -2.54
CA PRO A 22 17.04 6.26 -3.10
C PRO A 22 18.03 5.12 -3.37
N HIS A 23 19.01 5.36 -4.22
CA HIS A 23 20.19 4.50 -4.44
C HIS A 23 19.88 3.08 -4.96
N PHE A 24 18.75 2.89 -5.62
CA PHE A 24 18.55 1.65 -6.37
C PHE A 24 19.25 1.72 -7.73
N ASP A 25 19.78 0.59 -8.18
CA ASP A 25 20.38 0.43 -9.51
C ASP A 25 19.56 -0.49 -10.43
N ARG A 26 18.61 -1.24 -9.86
CA ARG A 26 17.70 -2.11 -10.61
C ARG A 26 16.28 -2.06 -10.07
N LYS A 27 15.32 -2.00 -10.98
CA LYS A 27 13.88 -2.01 -10.70
C LYS A 27 13.25 -3.15 -11.50
N VAL A 28 12.50 -4.02 -10.82
CA VAL A 28 11.87 -5.20 -11.42
C VAL A 28 10.40 -5.24 -11.03
N PRO A 29 9.44 -5.19 -11.98
CA PRO A 29 8.04 -5.45 -11.70
C PRO A 29 7.80 -6.95 -11.47
N GLY A 30 6.81 -7.27 -10.63
CA GLY A 30 6.46 -8.65 -10.33
C GLY A 30 5.51 -8.74 -9.14
N TRP A 31 5.48 -9.85 -8.46
CA TRP A 31 4.54 -10.10 -7.37
C TRP A 31 5.13 -10.96 -6.25
N VAL A 32 4.48 -10.90 -5.10
CA VAL A 32 4.62 -11.88 -4.02
C VAL A 32 3.33 -12.70 -3.90
N THR A 33 3.40 -13.85 -3.24
CA THR A 33 2.26 -14.72 -2.95
C THR A 33 2.10 -14.92 -1.44
N GLY A 34 0.95 -15.44 -1.02
CA GLY A 34 0.69 -15.69 0.41
C GLY A 34 0.23 -14.47 1.20
N TYR A 35 -0.06 -13.37 0.52
CA TYR A 35 -0.56 -12.13 1.11
C TYR A 35 -1.77 -11.60 0.36
N VAL A 36 -2.49 -10.69 1.04
CA VAL A 36 -3.59 -9.89 0.49
C VAL A 36 -3.29 -8.42 0.77
N ARG A 37 -3.46 -7.53 -0.22
CA ARG A 37 -3.33 -6.08 -0.05
C ARG A 37 -4.67 -5.48 0.34
N ARG A 38 -4.69 -4.67 1.44
CA ARG A 38 -5.89 -3.94 1.88
C ARG A 38 -5.54 -2.56 2.43
N PHE A 39 -6.46 -1.60 2.30
CA PHE A 39 -6.40 -0.27 2.92
C PHE A 39 -6.78 -0.34 4.41
N TRP A 40 -6.11 -1.22 5.15
CA TRP A 40 -6.40 -1.51 6.56
C TRP A 40 -5.33 -1.00 7.53
N GLN A 41 -4.48 -0.09 7.08
CA GLN A 41 -3.49 0.58 7.92
C GLN A 41 -3.86 2.05 8.09
N ALA A 42 -3.96 2.52 9.33
CA ALA A 42 -4.11 3.93 9.63
C ALA A 42 -2.83 4.70 9.27
N SER A 43 -2.97 5.92 8.77
CA SER A 43 -1.85 6.82 8.48
C SER A 43 -2.06 8.11 9.25
N GLN A 44 -1.26 8.32 10.30
CA GLN A 44 -1.33 9.46 11.21
C GLN A 44 -0.35 10.57 10.85
N ASP A 45 0.62 10.28 9.98
CA ASP A 45 1.77 11.13 9.68
C ASP A 45 1.96 11.47 8.20
N HIS A 46 1.28 10.76 7.29
CA HIS A 46 1.36 10.98 5.85
C HIS A 46 0.04 11.41 5.22
N ARG A 47 -1.02 10.59 5.34
CA ARG A 47 -2.31 10.80 4.67
C ARG A 47 -3.45 11.17 5.61
N GLY A 48 -3.12 11.38 6.86
CA GLY A 48 -3.99 11.86 7.92
C GLY A 48 -3.16 12.50 9.03
N THR A 49 -3.81 12.74 10.17
CA THR A 49 -3.21 13.23 11.41
C THR A 49 -3.53 12.26 12.54
N PRO A 50 -2.92 12.38 13.73
CA PRO A 50 -3.29 11.56 14.88
C PRO A 50 -4.78 11.64 15.25
N GLU A 51 -5.40 12.83 15.07
CA GLU A 51 -6.82 13.07 15.37
C GLU A 51 -7.76 12.57 14.27
N ALA A 52 -7.27 12.53 13.02
CA ALA A 52 -8.00 12.10 11.84
C ALA A 52 -7.10 11.25 10.92
N PRO A 53 -6.79 9.99 11.31
CA PRO A 53 -5.88 9.14 10.56
C PRO A 53 -6.45 8.77 9.18
N GLY A 54 -5.64 8.89 8.15
CA GLY A 54 -5.97 8.39 6.81
C GLY A 54 -5.91 6.86 6.74
N ARG A 55 -5.99 6.33 5.52
CA ARG A 55 -5.82 4.90 5.23
C ARG A 55 -4.81 4.69 4.14
N VAL A 56 -3.90 3.77 4.38
CA VAL A 56 -2.91 3.29 3.40
C VAL A 56 -2.94 1.77 3.34
N VAL A 57 -2.29 1.21 2.33
CA VAL A 57 -2.27 -0.25 2.18
C VAL A 57 -1.27 -0.89 3.14
N THR A 58 -1.64 -2.09 3.60
CA THR A 58 -0.73 -3.06 4.20
C THR A 58 -0.91 -4.42 3.54
N LEU A 59 -0.02 -5.36 3.84
CA LEU A 59 -0.12 -6.76 3.46
C LEU A 59 -0.63 -7.57 4.65
N ILE A 60 -1.60 -8.43 4.39
CA ILE A 60 -2.17 -9.35 5.37
C ILE A 60 -1.80 -10.76 4.93
N GLN A 61 -1.27 -11.58 5.84
CA GLN A 61 -1.06 -13.01 5.53
C GLN A 61 -2.39 -13.64 5.11
N ARG A 62 -2.37 -14.38 3.99
CA ARG A 62 -3.57 -15.01 3.41
C ARG A 62 -4.33 -15.84 4.45
N SER A 63 -3.63 -16.69 5.20
CA SER A 63 -4.23 -17.55 6.21
C SER A 63 -4.94 -16.78 7.34
N TYR A 64 -4.46 -15.57 7.67
CA TYR A 64 -5.12 -14.70 8.64
C TYR A 64 -6.31 -14.00 8.00
N TRP A 65 -6.14 -13.46 6.78
CA TRP A 65 -7.22 -12.81 6.03
C TRP A 65 -8.41 -13.75 5.78
N ASP A 66 -8.16 -15.03 5.45
CA ASP A 66 -9.20 -16.05 5.24
C ASP A 66 -10.08 -16.27 6.49
N SER A 67 -9.62 -15.85 7.68
CA SER A 67 -10.38 -15.93 8.93
C SER A 67 -11.20 -14.67 9.24
N LEU A 68 -11.09 -13.62 8.44
CA LEU A 68 -11.73 -12.33 8.68
C LEU A 68 -12.93 -12.12 7.74
N PRO A 69 -13.99 -11.42 8.19
CA PRO A 69 -15.03 -10.96 7.30
C PRO A 69 -14.49 -9.81 6.45
N ASP A 70 -14.45 -9.99 5.13
CA ASP A 70 -14.06 -8.95 4.18
C ASP A 70 -15.12 -8.86 3.08
N ASP A 71 -15.70 -7.68 2.89
CA ASP A 71 -16.69 -7.45 1.84
C ASP A 71 -16.08 -7.52 0.43
N HIS A 72 -14.76 -7.42 0.33
CA HIS A 72 -13.99 -7.78 -0.86
C HIS A 72 -13.46 -9.21 -0.72
N ASP A 73 -14.33 -10.19 -0.86
CA ASP A 73 -14.04 -11.61 -0.70
C ASP A 73 -13.16 -12.20 -1.83
N ASP A 74 -12.96 -11.46 -2.90
CA ASP A 74 -12.05 -11.84 -3.99
C ASP A 74 -10.68 -11.17 -3.81
N ALA A 75 -9.67 -11.99 -3.60
CA ALA A 75 -8.28 -11.56 -3.52
C ALA A 75 -7.41 -12.47 -4.39
N PRO A 76 -6.73 -11.93 -5.40
CA PRO A 76 -5.84 -12.72 -6.25
C PRO A 76 -4.68 -13.29 -5.43
N ASP A 77 -4.13 -14.42 -5.88
CA ASP A 77 -2.96 -15.04 -5.24
C ASP A 77 -1.69 -14.20 -5.39
N LYS A 78 -1.69 -13.26 -6.31
CA LYS A 78 -0.56 -12.40 -6.63
C LYS A 78 -0.78 -11.00 -6.10
N VAL A 79 0.12 -10.52 -5.26
CA VAL A 79 0.19 -9.10 -4.89
C VAL A 79 1.29 -8.45 -5.73
N TRP A 80 0.89 -7.69 -6.73
CA TRP A 80 1.81 -7.00 -7.62
C TRP A 80 2.50 -5.82 -6.96
N GLY A 81 3.75 -5.60 -7.33
CA GLY A 81 4.57 -4.49 -6.87
C GLY A 81 5.90 -4.44 -7.60
N VAL A 82 6.89 -3.87 -6.95
CA VAL A 82 8.22 -3.66 -7.53
C VAL A 82 9.30 -4.09 -6.55
N ALA A 83 10.28 -4.86 -7.02
CA ALA A 83 11.51 -5.10 -6.31
C ALA A 83 12.60 -4.13 -6.77
N TYR A 84 13.29 -3.52 -5.81
CA TYR A 84 14.41 -2.60 -6.02
C TYR A 84 15.69 -3.21 -5.48
N ARG A 85 16.73 -3.33 -6.32
CA ARG A 85 18.07 -3.66 -5.85
C ARG A 85 18.76 -2.39 -5.41
N ILE A 86 19.25 -2.38 -4.18
CA ILE A 86 20.00 -1.25 -3.61
C ILE A 86 21.49 -1.52 -3.81
N THR A 87 22.24 -0.49 -4.21
CA THR A 87 23.68 -0.60 -4.37
C THR A 87 24.34 -1.00 -3.04
N PRO A 88 25.29 -1.96 -3.03
CA PRO A 88 25.82 -2.54 -1.79
C PRO A 88 26.40 -1.53 -0.80
N ASP A 89 27.03 -0.48 -1.30
CA ASP A 89 27.62 0.61 -0.51
C ASP A 89 26.56 1.54 0.14
N ARG A 90 25.29 1.42 -0.24
CA ARG A 90 24.18 2.28 0.22
C ARG A 90 23.11 1.54 1.03
N VAL A 91 23.25 0.24 1.21
CA VAL A 91 22.25 -0.57 1.92
C VAL A 91 21.96 -0.05 3.33
N ALA A 92 23.00 0.28 4.11
CA ALA A 92 22.82 0.83 5.46
C ALA A 92 22.05 2.16 5.43
N GLN A 93 22.42 3.08 4.53
CA GLN A 93 21.76 4.38 4.38
C GLN A 93 20.28 4.23 3.97
N VAL A 94 19.97 3.28 3.09
CA VAL A 94 18.59 3.05 2.65
C VAL A 94 17.76 2.40 3.77
N LYS A 95 18.33 1.49 4.54
CA LYS A 95 17.66 0.93 5.73
C LYS A 95 17.32 2.02 6.74
N ASP A 96 18.28 2.87 7.11
CA ASP A 96 18.05 3.99 8.02
C ASP A 96 16.94 4.93 7.49
N TYR A 97 16.96 5.24 6.19
CA TYR A 97 15.93 6.06 5.55
C TYR A 97 14.53 5.42 5.63
N LEU A 98 14.45 4.10 5.42
CA LEU A 98 13.19 3.36 5.47
C LEU A 98 12.71 3.19 6.91
N ASP A 99 13.61 2.90 7.86
CA ASP A 99 13.27 2.77 9.27
C ASP A 99 12.70 4.09 9.82
N ILE A 100 13.20 5.25 9.40
CA ILE A 100 12.63 6.57 9.72
C ILE A 100 11.27 6.77 9.05
N ARG A 101 11.09 6.31 7.82
CA ARG A 101 9.85 6.48 7.06
C ARG A 101 8.73 5.53 7.54
N GLU A 102 9.11 4.34 8.02
CA GLU A 102 8.21 3.27 8.44
C GLU A 102 8.17 3.12 9.98
N ILE A 103 8.50 4.20 10.71
CA ILE A 103 8.63 4.27 12.18
C ILE A 103 7.38 3.82 12.94
N ASN A 104 6.20 3.83 12.28
CA ASN A 104 4.91 3.64 12.96
C ASN A 104 4.52 2.16 13.11
N GLY A 105 5.44 1.32 13.63
CA GLY A 105 5.13 -0.04 14.01
C GLY A 105 5.10 -1.06 12.88
N TYR A 106 5.70 -0.76 11.72
CA TYR A 106 5.93 -1.75 10.68
C TYR A 106 6.99 -2.74 11.11
N SER A 107 6.76 -4.02 10.81
CA SER A 107 7.73 -5.10 11.00
C SER A 107 8.43 -5.44 9.68
N ILE A 108 9.68 -5.90 9.80
CA ILE A 108 10.50 -6.33 8.66
C ILE A 108 10.27 -7.81 8.41
N HIS A 109 9.94 -8.14 7.16
CA HIS A 109 9.76 -9.51 6.70
C HIS A 109 10.62 -9.78 5.47
N TYR A 110 10.87 -11.07 5.19
CA TYR A 110 11.49 -11.51 3.96
C TYR A 110 10.51 -12.41 3.21
N THR A 111 10.35 -12.16 1.91
CA THR A 111 9.42 -12.92 1.09
C THR A 111 10.00 -13.17 -0.30
N PRO A 112 9.72 -14.34 -0.90
CA PRO A 112 10.06 -14.59 -2.30
C PRO A 112 9.25 -13.64 -3.21
N PHE A 113 9.95 -12.91 -4.06
CA PHE A 113 9.38 -12.06 -5.10
C PHE A 113 9.55 -12.75 -6.45
N HIS A 114 8.50 -12.79 -7.24
CA HIS A 114 8.47 -13.43 -8.56
C HIS A 114 8.52 -12.34 -9.64
N PRO A 115 9.65 -12.19 -10.36
CA PRO A 115 9.76 -11.25 -11.47
C PRO A 115 8.76 -11.55 -12.59
N ALA A 116 8.16 -10.49 -13.16
CA ALA A 116 7.18 -10.63 -14.24
C ALA A 116 7.79 -11.14 -15.56
N ASP A 117 9.10 -11.05 -15.72
CA ASP A 117 9.84 -11.56 -16.88
C ASP A 117 10.13 -13.06 -16.82
N GLY A 118 9.69 -13.76 -15.76
CA GLY A 118 9.93 -15.19 -15.56
C GLY A 118 11.32 -15.55 -15.02
N SER A 119 12.13 -14.57 -14.63
CA SER A 119 13.39 -14.80 -13.96
C SER A 119 13.18 -15.54 -12.62
N PRO A 120 14.22 -16.21 -12.07
CA PRO A 120 14.11 -16.90 -10.79
C PRO A 120 13.64 -15.97 -9.65
N PRO A 121 12.93 -16.51 -8.65
CA PRO A 121 12.49 -15.74 -7.49
C PRO A 121 13.64 -15.06 -6.76
N ILE A 122 13.38 -13.84 -6.27
CA ILE A 122 14.33 -13.02 -5.53
C ILE A 122 13.88 -12.95 -4.07
N SER A 123 14.78 -13.16 -3.12
CA SER A 123 14.48 -12.89 -1.71
C SER A 123 14.46 -11.39 -1.47
N THR A 124 13.31 -10.85 -1.05
CA THR A 124 13.13 -9.41 -0.84
C THR A 124 12.77 -9.10 0.60
N LEU A 125 13.30 -7.99 1.12
CA LEU A 125 12.85 -7.38 2.36
C LEU A 125 11.57 -6.59 2.09
N VAL A 126 10.60 -6.67 2.99
CA VAL A 126 9.34 -5.91 2.93
C VAL A 126 8.95 -5.42 4.32
N TYR A 127 8.43 -4.19 4.39
CA TYR A 127 7.86 -3.59 5.60
C TYR A 127 6.35 -3.84 5.61
N ILE A 128 5.83 -4.43 6.70
CA ILE A 128 4.41 -4.80 6.84
C ILE A 128 3.86 -4.26 8.16
N GLY A 129 2.74 -3.53 8.10
CA GLY A 129 1.91 -3.25 9.27
C GLY A 129 1.06 -4.47 9.59
N THR A 130 1.53 -5.29 10.55
CA THR A 130 0.88 -6.54 10.94
C THR A 130 -0.34 -6.31 11.85
N PRO A 131 -1.23 -7.31 12.05
CA PRO A 131 -2.45 -7.16 12.88
C PRO A 131 -2.21 -6.77 14.34
N ASP A 132 -1.02 -6.98 14.87
CA ASP A 132 -0.60 -6.56 16.21
C ASP A 132 -0.08 -5.11 16.28
N ASN A 133 -0.03 -4.42 15.14
CA ASN A 133 0.29 -2.99 15.09
C ASN A 133 -0.92 -2.15 15.50
N ASP A 134 -0.72 -1.18 16.39
CA ASP A 134 -1.78 -0.26 16.88
C ASP A 134 -2.49 0.52 15.76
N GLN A 135 -1.86 0.68 14.59
CA GLN A 135 -2.44 1.35 13.43
C GLN A 135 -3.17 0.39 12.47
N PHE A 136 -3.17 -0.92 12.75
CA PHE A 136 -3.96 -1.87 11.98
C PHE A 136 -5.43 -1.74 12.33
N VAL A 137 -6.28 -1.46 11.33
CA VAL A 137 -7.73 -1.21 11.55
C VAL A 137 -8.62 -2.39 11.15
N GLY A 138 -8.08 -3.36 10.42
CA GLY A 138 -8.83 -4.54 9.99
C GLY A 138 -9.92 -4.27 8.95
N PRO A 139 -10.88 -5.20 8.79
CA PRO A 139 -11.99 -5.10 7.84
C PRO A 139 -12.84 -3.86 8.05
N GLN A 140 -13.25 -3.22 6.96
CA GLN A 140 -14.09 -2.02 6.95
C GLN A 140 -15.10 -2.13 5.81
N ASP A 141 -16.31 -1.59 6.04
CA ASP A 141 -17.29 -1.39 4.97
C ASP A 141 -16.68 -0.54 3.84
N PRO A 142 -16.74 -0.98 2.57
CA PRO A 142 -16.09 -0.30 1.45
C PRO A 142 -16.62 1.12 1.20
N ASP A 143 -17.91 1.39 1.43
CA ASP A 143 -18.47 2.72 1.23
C ASP A 143 -18.01 3.69 2.33
N GLN A 144 -17.96 3.21 3.58
CA GLN A 144 -17.43 3.99 4.70
C GLN A 144 -15.95 4.26 4.51
N LEU A 145 -15.16 3.26 4.07
CA LEU A 145 -13.76 3.40 3.77
C LEU A 145 -13.51 4.42 2.65
N ALA A 146 -14.31 4.39 1.57
CA ALA A 146 -14.21 5.35 0.48
C ALA A 146 -14.50 6.78 0.95
N ARG A 147 -15.56 7.00 1.77
CA ARG A 147 -15.85 8.31 2.36
C ARG A 147 -14.73 8.78 3.28
N HIS A 148 -14.18 7.89 4.08
CA HIS A 148 -13.06 8.17 4.96
C HIS A 148 -11.81 8.62 4.18
N ILE A 149 -11.43 7.88 3.13
CA ILE A 149 -10.31 8.22 2.25
C ILE A 149 -10.53 9.59 1.57
N LEU A 150 -11.76 9.86 1.12
CA LEU A 150 -12.10 11.15 0.48
C LEU A 150 -11.93 12.33 1.45
N ALA A 151 -12.29 12.15 2.72
CA ALA A 151 -12.29 13.20 3.72
C ALA A 151 -10.90 13.49 4.31
N CYS A 152 -9.98 12.51 4.31
CA CYS A 152 -8.71 12.61 5.01
C CYS A 152 -7.63 13.34 4.21
N ARG A 153 -6.82 14.10 4.96
CA ARG A 153 -5.63 14.80 4.47
C ARG A 153 -4.54 14.78 5.53
N GLY A 154 -3.31 14.55 5.12
CA GLY A 154 -2.12 14.63 5.98
C GLY A 154 -1.01 15.52 5.40
N PRO A 155 0.17 15.54 6.04
CA PRO A 155 1.31 16.31 5.58
C PRO A 155 1.77 15.96 4.16
N SER A 156 1.59 14.72 3.73
CA SER A 156 1.95 14.25 2.38
C SER A 156 0.84 14.47 1.33
N GLY A 157 -0.26 15.13 1.69
CA GLY A 157 -1.37 15.47 0.80
C GLY A 157 -2.66 14.68 1.08
N LEU A 158 -3.60 14.77 0.12
CA LEU A 158 -4.91 14.13 0.22
C LEU A 158 -4.79 12.61 0.23
N ASN A 159 -5.60 11.94 1.03
CA ASN A 159 -5.60 10.48 1.10
C ASN A 159 -6.08 9.84 -0.22
N LYS A 160 -7.06 10.45 -0.89
CA LYS A 160 -7.52 10.00 -2.22
C LYS A 160 -6.40 10.01 -3.28
N ASP A 161 -5.44 10.95 -3.20
CA ASP A 161 -4.31 10.99 -4.13
C ASP A 161 -3.39 9.77 -3.97
N TYR A 162 -3.22 9.27 -2.74
CA TYR A 162 -2.50 8.02 -2.50
C TYR A 162 -3.21 6.84 -3.18
N LEU A 163 -4.53 6.74 -3.05
CA LEU A 163 -5.35 5.70 -3.67
C LEU A 163 -5.25 5.75 -5.19
N PHE A 164 -5.43 6.92 -5.81
CA PHE A 164 -5.37 7.07 -7.26
C PHE A 164 -3.97 6.85 -7.82
N ASN A 165 -2.92 7.29 -7.12
CA ASN A 165 -1.55 7.02 -7.51
C ASN A 165 -1.22 5.52 -7.44
N LEU A 166 -1.72 4.81 -6.42
CA LEU A 166 -1.54 3.37 -6.32
C LEU A 166 -2.25 2.63 -7.46
N GLU A 167 -3.51 2.99 -7.75
CA GLU A 167 -4.27 2.40 -8.86
C GLU A 167 -3.54 2.58 -10.20
N ALA A 168 -3.08 3.79 -10.50
CA ALA A 168 -2.34 4.11 -11.72
C ALA A 168 -1.01 3.34 -11.78
N ALA A 169 -0.24 3.39 -10.71
CA ALA A 169 1.06 2.73 -10.64
C ALA A 169 0.97 1.21 -10.80
N LEU A 170 -0.05 0.58 -10.23
CA LEU A 170 -0.29 -0.85 -10.41
C LEU A 170 -0.64 -1.18 -11.86
N ARG A 171 -1.51 -0.40 -12.49
CA ARG A 171 -1.90 -0.60 -13.89
C ARG A 171 -0.69 -0.54 -14.84
N ASP A 172 0.28 0.32 -14.53
CA ASP A 172 1.48 0.54 -15.33
C ASP A 172 2.52 -0.59 -15.19
N LEU A 173 2.39 -1.51 -14.21
CA LEU A 173 3.35 -2.61 -14.01
C LEU A 173 3.24 -3.70 -15.08
N GLY A 174 2.08 -3.89 -15.67
CA GLY A 174 1.90 -4.87 -16.74
C GLY A 174 0.49 -5.47 -16.81
N PRO A 175 0.25 -6.37 -17.78
CA PRO A 175 -1.04 -7.05 -17.90
C PRO A 175 -1.38 -7.86 -16.64
N GLY A 176 -2.58 -7.66 -16.09
CA GLY A 176 -3.05 -8.37 -14.89
C GLY A 176 -2.49 -7.87 -13.57
N SER A 177 -1.77 -6.74 -13.56
CA SER A 177 -1.21 -6.14 -12.34
C SER A 177 -2.23 -5.31 -11.54
N GLY A 178 -3.42 -5.06 -12.08
CA GLY A 178 -4.50 -4.37 -11.37
C GLY A 178 -4.91 -5.12 -10.10
N ASP A 179 -5.36 -4.35 -9.11
CA ASP A 179 -5.82 -4.86 -7.81
C ASP A 179 -7.30 -4.51 -7.66
N LEU A 180 -8.15 -5.52 -7.47
CA LEU A 180 -9.61 -5.35 -7.44
C LEU A 180 -10.06 -4.47 -6.28
N HIS A 181 -9.48 -4.64 -5.09
CA HIS A 181 -9.78 -3.81 -3.92
C HIS A 181 -9.41 -2.33 -4.16
N VAL A 182 -8.24 -2.08 -4.76
CA VAL A 182 -7.78 -0.73 -5.09
C VAL A 182 -8.68 -0.10 -6.15
N CYS A 183 -9.03 -0.85 -7.21
CA CYS A 183 -9.89 -0.36 -8.29
C CYS A 183 -11.32 -0.06 -7.80
N ASP A 184 -11.90 -0.93 -6.97
CA ASP A 184 -13.24 -0.72 -6.41
C ASP A 184 -13.27 0.54 -5.53
N LEU A 185 -12.34 0.69 -4.59
CA LEU A 185 -12.25 1.89 -3.76
C LEU A 185 -12.05 3.16 -4.58
N ALA A 186 -11.18 3.12 -5.59
CA ALA A 186 -10.98 4.26 -6.48
C ALA A 186 -12.25 4.63 -7.25
N GLY A 187 -13.01 3.65 -7.70
CA GLY A 187 -14.32 3.83 -8.34
C GLY A 187 -15.33 4.51 -7.40
N ARG A 188 -15.45 4.01 -6.16
CA ARG A 188 -16.33 4.59 -5.12
C ARG A 188 -15.96 6.03 -4.78
N VAL A 189 -14.67 6.32 -4.59
CA VAL A 189 -14.21 7.70 -4.30
C VAL A 189 -14.56 8.63 -5.47
N ARG A 190 -14.35 8.22 -6.73
CA ARG A 190 -14.74 9.04 -7.90
C ARG A 190 -16.25 9.27 -7.98
N LEU A 191 -17.07 8.30 -7.58
CA LEU A 191 -18.53 8.47 -7.53
C LEU A 191 -18.93 9.50 -6.47
N LEU A 192 -18.34 9.43 -5.27
CA LEU A 192 -18.56 10.40 -4.20
C LEU A 192 -18.16 11.82 -4.59
N GLU A 193 -17.07 11.98 -5.36
CA GLU A 193 -16.65 13.29 -5.86
C GLU A 193 -17.64 13.88 -6.87
N ARG A 194 -18.29 13.05 -7.68
CA ARG A 194 -19.29 13.51 -8.67
C ARG A 194 -20.63 13.80 -8.03
N HIS A 195 -20.98 13.08 -6.98
CA HIS A 195 -22.25 13.16 -6.28
C HIS A 195 -22.00 13.33 -4.78
N PRO A 196 -21.50 14.54 -4.35
CA PRO A 196 -21.29 14.78 -2.94
C PRO A 196 -22.61 14.62 -2.18
N PRO A 197 -22.61 14.02 -0.99
CA PRO A 197 -23.81 13.97 -0.16
C PRO A 197 -24.30 15.40 0.10
N PRO A 198 -25.65 15.61 0.23
CA PRO A 198 -26.18 16.92 0.56
C PRO A 198 -25.48 17.47 1.80
N SER A 199 -25.10 18.75 1.75
CA SER A 199 -24.48 19.42 2.89
C SER A 199 -25.51 19.48 4.03
N ALA A 200 -25.05 19.26 5.26
CA ALA A 200 -25.93 19.36 6.44
C ALA A 200 -26.60 20.75 6.63
N ASP A 201 -26.20 21.73 5.82
CA ASP A 201 -26.79 23.08 5.79
C ASP A 201 -28.04 23.20 4.88
N ASP A 202 -28.35 22.18 4.09
CA ASP A 202 -29.55 22.22 3.22
C ASP A 202 -30.85 21.83 3.94
N ASP A 203 -30.75 21.25 5.14
CA ASP A 203 -31.93 20.87 5.96
C ASP A 203 -32.50 21.99 6.86
N VAL A 204 -31.96 23.21 6.78
CA VAL A 204 -32.40 24.36 7.60
C VAL A 204 -33.15 25.42 6.74
N ARG A 205 -33.82 25.00 5.68
CA ARG A 205 -34.74 25.86 4.95
C ARG A 205 -36.07 25.20 4.73
N ASP A 206 -36.88 25.20 5.77
CA ASP A 206 -38.34 25.34 5.54
C ASP A 206 -38.99 26.11 6.68
N PRO A 207 -39.81 27.07 6.37
CA PRO A 207 -40.38 28.08 7.31
C PRO A 207 -41.53 27.50 8.15
#